data_dec75904a9c01648da2cafd6f6fd1217
#
_entry.id   dec75904a9c01648da2cafd6f6fd1217
#
_cell.length_a   1.000
_cell.length_b   1.000
_cell.length_c   1.000
_cell.angle_alpha   90.00
_cell.angle_beta   90.00
_cell.angle_gamma   90.00
#
_symmetry.space_group_name_H-M   'P 1'
#
loop_
_entity.id
_entity.type
_entity.pdbx_description
1 polymer ?
#
loop_
_entity_poly.entity_id
_entity_poly.type
_entity_poly.pdbx_seq_one_letter_code
_entity_poly.pdbx_strand_id
1 'polypeptide(L)'
;MSKRKWIVASAIFLSVSAVVGFTIMKAGAVPGIFQYFYKGEQKASTTIKGNDPGGAQIAGESVELFDSDQQKVVSHYQNTTQFQKEAQTILQSVSGRVQDISPQLGHCYILKIPVAPPMKLSVTGAKLEDTILRVFVVMPKNGERKPWLILHNQREETLLVEFTKDVGAIHELIKK
;
A
#
# COMPACT_ATOMS: atom_id res chain seq x y z
N MET A 1 -50.93 -30.70 -59.31
CA MET A 1 -50.06 -31.22 -58.26
C MET A 1 -48.91 -30.24 -58.05
N SER A 2 -48.96 -29.43 -56.98
CA SER A 2 -48.00 -28.33 -56.70
C SER A 2 -46.96 -28.79 -55.72
N LYS A 3 -45.68 -28.73 -56.12
CA LYS A 3 -44.53 -29.04 -55.24
C LYS A 3 -44.10 -27.76 -54.54
N ARG A 4 -44.44 -27.63 -53.26
CA ARG A 4 -43.95 -26.54 -52.41
C ARG A 4 -42.47 -26.79 -52.05
N LYS A 5 -41.60 -25.88 -52.45
CA LYS A 5 -40.20 -25.82 -52.04
C LYS A 5 -40.12 -25.18 -50.66
N TRP A 6 -39.62 -25.95 -49.70
CA TRP A 6 -39.30 -25.42 -48.37
C TRP A 6 -37.92 -24.76 -48.45
N ILE A 7 -37.86 -23.46 -48.21
CA ILE A 7 -36.64 -22.72 -48.02
C ILE A 7 -36.33 -22.74 -46.52
N VAL A 8 -35.29 -23.49 -46.14
CA VAL A 8 -34.79 -23.47 -44.79
C VAL A 8 -33.87 -22.25 -44.61
N ALA A 9 -34.38 -21.23 -43.95
CA ALA A 9 -33.59 -20.08 -43.55
C ALA A 9 -32.81 -20.42 -42.27
N SER A 10 -31.52 -20.66 -42.42
CA SER A 10 -30.60 -20.82 -41.26
C SER A 10 -30.35 -19.44 -40.66
N ALA A 11 -31.01 -19.17 -39.55
CA ALA A 11 -30.70 -18.01 -38.71
C ALA A 11 -29.44 -18.32 -37.90
N ILE A 12 -28.34 -17.70 -38.27
CA ILE A 12 -27.09 -17.69 -37.51
C ILE A 12 -27.31 -16.75 -36.34
N PHE A 13 -27.55 -17.31 -35.14
CA PHE A 13 -27.51 -16.53 -33.89
C PHE A 13 -26.04 -16.25 -33.54
N LEU A 14 -25.56 -15.05 -33.84
CA LEU A 14 -24.35 -14.50 -33.29
C LEU A 14 -24.66 -14.10 -31.82
N SER A 15 -24.35 -14.98 -30.89
CA SER A 15 -24.34 -14.65 -29.47
C SER A 15 -23.12 -13.79 -29.16
N VAL A 16 -23.32 -12.48 -29.16
CA VAL A 16 -22.38 -11.53 -28.58
C VAL A 16 -22.44 -11.69 -27.07
N SER A 17 -21.58 -12.52 -26.52
CA SER A 17 -21.34 -12.58 -25.08
C SER A 17 -20.63 -11.29 -24.67
N ALA A 18 -21.40 -10.28 -24.30
CA ALA A 18 -20.90 -9.13 -23.58
C ALA A 18 -20.44 -9.61 -22.19
N VAL A 19 -19.14 -9.88 -22.07
CA VAL A 19 -18.50 -10.04 -20.77
C VAL A 19 -18.54 -8.66 -20.12
N VAL A 20 -19.61 -8.38 -19.38
CA VAL A 20 -19.65 -7.26 -18.45
C VAL A 20 -18.70 -7.64 -17.32
N GLY A 21 -17.45 -7.21 -17.47
CA GLY A 21 -16.48 -7.24 -16.39
C GLY A 21 -17.02 -6.37 -15.26
N PHE A 22 -17.67 -6.97 -14.30
CA PHE A 22 -17.97 -6.35 -13.02
C PHE A 22 -16.63 -6.10 -12.31
N THR A 23 -16.03 -4.95 -12.59
CA THR A 23 -14.93 -4.44 -11.78
C THR A 23 -15.55 -4.07 -10.43
N ILE A 24 -15.47 -5.01 -9.47
CA ILE A 24 -15.77 -4.70 -8.08
C ILE A 24 -14.74 -3.67 -7.67
N MET A 25 -15.10 -2.39 -7.73
CA MET A 25 -14.35 -1.34 -7.07
C MET A 25 -14.45 -1.61 -5.58
N LYS A 26 -13.43 -2.29 -5.03
CA LYS A 26 -13.24 -2.36 -3.58
C LYS A 26 -13.13 -0.92 -3.07
N ALA A 27 -14.14 -0.49 -2.33
CA ALA A 27 -14.13 0.80 -1.67
C ALA A 27 -12.87 0.90 -0.80
N GLY A 28 -11.99 1.84 -1.11
CA GLY A 28 -10.74 2.07 -0.36
C GLY A 28 -9.46 2.01 -1.18
N ALA A 29 -9.50 1.70 -2.47
CA ALA A 29 -8.31 1.82 -3.30
C ALA A 29 -7.95 3.30 -3.45
N VAL A 30 -6.79 3.71 -2.94
CA VAL A 30 -6.16 4.99 -3.24
C VAL A 30 -5.41 4.81 -4.57
N PRO A 31 -6.05 5.17 -5.72
CA PRO A 31 -5.45 4.88 -7.02
C PRO A 31 -4.24 5.77 -7.24
N GLY A 32 -3.19 5.20 -7.77
CA GLY A 32 -2.07 5.95 -8.33
C GLY A 32 -0.79 5.95 -7.51
N ILE A 33 -0.83 6.16 -6.18
CA ILE A 33 0.41 6.29 -5.39
C ILE A 33 1.18 4.98 -5.29
N PHE A 34 0.47 3.86 -5.19
CA PHE A 34 1.10 2.54 -5.06
C PHE A 34 1.85 2.12 -6.32
N GLN A 35 1.44 2.55 -7.51
CA GLN A 35 2.16 2.23 -8.75
C GLN A 35 3.60 2.78 -8.75
N TYR A 36 3.87 3.87 -8.04
CA TYR A 36 5.23 4.42 -7.93
C TYR A 36 6.13 3.54 -7.08
N PHE A 37 5.59 2.95 -6.00
CA PHE A 37 6.32 2.01 -5.16
C PHE A 37 6.54 0.65 -5.85
N TYR A 38 5.53 0.13 -6.57
CA TYR A 38 5.65 -1.15 -7.29
C TYR A 38 6.54 -1.06 -8.53
N LYS A 39 6.60 0.08 -9.21
CA LYS A 39 7.47 0.26 -10.38
C LYS A 39 8.96 0.25 -10.01
N GLY A 40 9.30 0.59 -8.77
CA GLY A 40 10.66 0.52 -8.23
C GLY A 40 11.13 -0.91 -7.95
N GLU A 41 10.24 -1.79 -7.53
CA GLU A 41 10.57 -3.16 -7.13
C GLU A 41 11.11 -4.05 -8.27
N GLN A 42 10.75 -3.78 -9.52
CA GLN A 42 11.25 -4.55 -10.68
C GLN A 42 12.72 -4.27 -11.04
N LYS A 43 13.36 -3.25 -10.47
CA LYS A 43 14.78 -2.91 -10.76
C LYS A 43 15.76 -3.15 -9.63
N ALA A 44 15.33 -3.47 -8.43
CA ALA A 44 16.18 -3.54 -7.25
C ALA A 44 16.46 -4.97 -6.76
N SER A 45 16.71 -5.91 -7.68
CA SER A 45 17.42 -7.16 -7.33
C SER A 45 18.93 -6.98 -7.48
N THR A 46 19.49 -5.97 -6.83
CA THR A 46 20.93 -5.80 -6.72
C THR A 46 21.33 -6.12 -5.29
N THR A 47 22.00 -7.24 -5.13
CA THR A 47 22.67 -7.68 -3.90
C THR A 47 23.66 -6.60 -3.45
N ILE A 48 23.28 -5.74 -2.51
CA ILE A 48 24.20 -4.83 -1.84
C ILE A 48 24.79 -5.59 -0.64
N LYS A 49 26.02 -6.10 -0.79
CA LYS A 49 26.86 -6.55 0.33
C LYS A 49 27.36 -5.29 1.04
N GLY A 50 26.72 -4.90 2.12
CA GLY A 50 27.22 -3.88 3.04
C GLY A 50 27.51 -4.55 4.39
N ASN A 51 28.80 -4.61 4.77
CA ASN A 51 29.22 -4.98 6.10
C ASN A 51 29.05 -3.78 7.03
N ASP A 52 27.97 -3.76 7.79
CA ASP A 52 27.81 -2.84 8.91
C ASP A 52 27.59 -3.67 10.19
N PRO A 53 28.46 -3.52 11.23
CA PRO A 53 28.48 -4.42 12.39
C PRO A 53 27.36 -4.19 13.43
N GLY A 54 26.32 -3.43 13.09
CA GLY A 54 25.27 -3.05 14.05
C GLY A 54 23.82 -3.31 13.68
N GLY A 55 23.51 -3.76 12.48
CA GLY A 55 22.14 -3.98 12.04
C GLY A 55 21.97 -5.27 11.28
N ALA A 56 21.26 -6.25 11.85
CA ALA A 56 20.81 -7.41 11.10
C ALA A 56 20.00 -6.89 9.90
N GLN A 57 20.52 -7.08 8.69
CA GLN A 57 19.82 -6.77 7.45
C GLN A 57 18.55 -7.61 7.42
N ILE A 58 17.40 -6.97 7.56
CA ILE A 58 16.13 -7.64 7.33
C ILE A 58 16.00 -7.73 5.81
N ALA A 59 16.22 -8.92 5.30
CA ALA A 59 16.35 -9.21 3.89
C ALA A 59 15.12 -8.75 3.11
N GLY A 60 15.31 -7.98 2.04
CA GLY A 60 14.42 -7.91 0.91
C GLY A 60 14.12 -6.51 0.40
N GLU A 61 13.33 -5.70 1.09
CA GLU A 61 12.85 -4.43 0.58
C GLU A 61 13.48 -3.25 1.32
N SER A 62 13.82 -2.17 0.57
CA SER A 62 14.28 -0.90 1.16
C SER A 62 13.10 -0.11 1.75
N VAL A 63 13.44 0.74 2.72
CA VAL A 63 12.54 1.81 3.17
C VAL A 63 12.62 2.93 2.14
N GLU A 64 11.48 3.48 1.75
CA GLU A 64 11.39 4.46 0.66
C GLU A 64 10.60 5.68 1.11
N LEU A 65 11.13 6.86 0.84
CA LEU A 65 10.46 8.12 1.07
C LEU A 65 9.92 8.69 -0.24
N PHE A 66 8.61 8.79 -0.35
CA PHE A 66 7.92 9.39 -1.48
C PHE A 66 7.49 10.81 -1.15
N ASP A 67 7.70 11.73 -2.08
CA ASP A 67 7.21 13.11 -2.03
C ASP A 67 6.02 13.25 -2.96
N SER A 68 4.85 13.55 -2.41
CA SER A 68 3.61 13.66 -3.19
C SER A 68 3.59 14.86 -4.12
N ASP A 69 4.30 15.95 -3.80
CA ASP A 69 4.38 17.13 -4.67
C ASP A 69 5.25 16.87 -5.89
N GLN A 70 6.34 16.11 -5.69
CA GLN A 70 7.24 15.71 -6.76
C GLN A 70 6.79 14.42 -7.47
N GLN A 71 5.81 13.73 -6.94
CA GLN A 71 5.28 12.46 -7.44
C GLN A 71 6.37 11.40 -7.70
N LYS A 72 7.36 11.32 -6.80
CA LYS A 72 8.50 10.39 -6.92
C LYS A 72 9.04 9.97 -5.56
N VAL A 73 9.73 8.82 -5.55
CA VAL A 73 10.58 8.44 -4.43
C VAL A 73 11.80 9.35 -4.44
N VAL A 74 12.01 10.07 -3.34
CA VAL A 74 13.10 11.04 -3.17
C VAL A 74 14.29 10.47 -2.39
N SER A 75 14.07 9.41 -1.61
CA SER A 75 15.14 8.76 -0.84
C SER A 75 14.86 7.28 -0.63
N HIS A 76 15.95 6.51 -0.56
CA HIS A 76 15.95 5.10 -0.20
C HIS A 76 16.85 4.90 1.03
N TYR A 77 16.37 4.12 1.99
CA TYR A 77 17.10 3.80 3.21
C TYR A 77 17.18 2.28 3.36
N GLN A 78 18.23 1.81 4.02
CA GLN A 78 18.28 0.42 4.44
C GLN A 78 17.18 0.13 5.47
N ASN A 79 16.52 -1.01 5.34
CA ASN A 79 15.52 -1.45 6.31
C ASN A 79 16.21 -1.99 7.56
N THR A 80 16.58 -1.08 8.48
CA THR A 80 17.33 -1.39 9.70
C THR A 80 16.39 -1.82 10.84
N THR A 81 16.99 -2.37 11.90
CA THR A 81 16.27 -2.67 13.15
C THR A 81 15.61 -1.46 13.76
N GLN A 82 16.15 -0.25 13.54
CA GLN A 82 15.53 1.01 14.02
C GLN A 82 14.21 1.30 13.28
N PHE A 83 14.19 1.18 11.96
CA PHE A 83 12.92 1.32 11.19
C PHE A 83 11.91 0.26 11.58
N GLN A 84 12.34 -1.00 11.81
CA GLN A 84 11.44 -2.06 12.27
C GLN A 84 10.85 -1.78 13.64
N LYS A 85 11.66 -1.28 14.59
CA LYS A 85 11.20 -0.90 15.92
C LYS A 85 10.17 0.25 15.85
N GLU A 86 10.42 1.26 15.02
CA GLU A 86 9.47 2.36 14.83
C GLU A 86 8.17 1.87 14.17
N ALA A 87 8.26 1.05 13.12
CA ALA A 87 7.08 0.46 12.49
C ALA A 87 6.26 -0.35 13.51
N GLN A 88 6.91 -1.17 14.34
CA GLN A 88 6.25 -1.93 15.40
C GLN A 88 5.56 -1.02 16.41
N THR A 89 6.26 0.00 16.89
CA THR A 89 5.73 0.94 17.90
C THR A 89 4.52 1.70 17.35
N ILE A 90 4.59 2.12 16.08
CA ILE A 90 3.48 2.81 15.42
C ILE A 90 2.30 1.86 15.24
N LEU A 91 2.52 0.63 14.76
CA LEU A 91 1.45 -0.37 14.61
C LEU A 91 0.76 -0.68 15.95
N GLN A 92 1.51 -0.77 17.04
CA GLN A 92 0.95 -0.96 18.38
C GLN A 92 0.13 0.24 18.88
N SER A 93 0.32 1.42 18.31
CA SER A 93 -0.40 2.65 18.66
C SER A 93 -1.60 2.94 17.74
N VAL A 94 -1.96 2.02 16.85
CA VAL A 94 -3.15 2.15 15.99
C VAL A 94 -4.38 2.26 16.86
N SER A 95 -5.16 3.32 16.66
CA SER A 95 -6.32 3.68 17.48
C SER A 95 -7.66 3.43 16.78
N GLY A 96 -7.68 3.44 15.44
CA GLY A 96 -8.91 3.26 14.71
C GLY A 96 -8.73 3.34 13.21
N ARG A 97 -9.85 3.30 12.49
CA ARG A 97 -9.88 3.53 11.04
C ARG A 97 -9.96 5.03 10.75
N VAL A 98 -9.31 5.46 9.68
CA VAL A 98 -9.51 6.81 9.15
C VAL A 98 -10.98 6.97 8.75
N GLN A 99 -11.63 8.02 9.25
CA GLN A 99 -13.06 8.29 9.02
C GLN A 99 -13.31 8.96 7.66
N ASP A 100 -12.29 9.60 7.07
CA ASP A 100 -12.42 10.23 5.77
C ASP A 100 -12.62 9.20 4.66
N ILE A 101 -13.61 9.42 3.82
CA ILE A 101 -13.91 8.56 2.68
C ILE A 101 -12.79 8.60 1.63
N SER A 102 -12.12 9.74 1.50
CA SER A 102 -11.03 9.96 0.53
C SER A 102 -9.98 10.89 1.11
N PRO A 103 -9.09 10.40 2.00
CA PRO A 103 -8.07 11.23 2.59
C PRO A 103 -7.10 11.72 1.51
N GLN A 104 -6.84 13.03 1.52
CA GLN A 104 -5.97 13.64 0.54
C GLN A 104 -4.51 13.23 0.77
N LEU A 105 -3.81 12.87 -0.31
CA LEU A 105 -2.39 12.52 -0.33
C LEU A 105 -1.53 13.63 -0.96
N GLY A 106 -2.11 14.82 -1.16
CA GLY A 106 -1.37 16.01 -1.58
C GLY A 106 -0.56 16.61 -0.43
N HIS A 107 0.53 17.29 -0.75
CA HIS A 107 1.40 17.99 0.20
C HIS A 107 1.86 17.14 1.40
N CYS A 108 2.29 15.91 1.11
CA CYS A 108 2.77 15.01 2.15
C CYS A 108 4.05 14.27 1.75
N TYR A 109 4.79 13.82 2.74
CA TYR A 109 5.74 12.73 2.61
C TYR A 109 5.07 11.42 2.96
N ILE A 110 5.41 10.36 2.24
CA ILE A 110 4.93 9.01 2.52
C ILE A 110 6.13 8.09 2.66
N LEU A 111 6.33 7.57 3.85
CA LEU A 111 7.41 6.65 4.14
C LEU A 111 6.90 5.20 4.11
N LYS A 112 7.37 4.43 3.13
CA LYS A 112 7.13 2.99 3.04
C LYS A 112 8.13 2.27 3.93
N ILE A 113 7.66 1.48 4.88
CA ILE A 113 8.47 0.61 5.72
C ILE A 113 7.99 -0.83 5.52
N PRO A 114 8.76 -1.70 4.86
CA PRO A 114 8.48 -3.13 4.82
C PRO A 114 8.63 -3.73 6.22
N VAL A 115 7.65 -4.53 6.66
CA VAL A 115 7.62 -5.14 8.00
C VAL A 115 8.13 -6.58 7.93
N ALA A 116 9.25 -6.86 8.56
CA ALA A 116 9.86 -8.17 8.56
C ALA A 116 10.36 -8.57 9.97
N PRO A 117 9.86 -9.67 10.54
CA PRO A 117 8.78 -10.51 10.02
C PRO A 117 7.43 -9.79 10.00
N PRO A 118 6.46 -10.26 9.19
CA PRO A 118 5.10 -9.71 9.18
C PRO A 118 4.47 -9.65 10.56
N MET A 119 3.81 -8.52 10.89
CA MET A 119 3.23 -8.29 12.20
C MET A 119 1.72 -8.49 12.22
N LYS A 120 1.23 -9.19 13.25
CA LYS A 120 -0.20 -9.24 13.55
C LYS A 120 -0.64 -7.91 14.17
N LEU A 121 -1.65 -7.30 13.57
CA LEU A 121 -2.36 -6.14 14.10
C LEU A 121 -3.72 -6.59 14.62
N SER A 122 -4.02 -6.27 15.87
CA SER A 122 -5.34 -6.52 16.47
C SER A 122 -5.78 -5.28 17.23
N VAL A 123 -6.85 -4.63 16.76
CA VAL A 123 -7.45 -3.44 17.38
C VAL A 123 -8.93 -3.72 17.60
N THR A 124 -9.28 -4.17 18.80
CA THR A 124 -10.63 -4.64 19.15
C THR A 124 -11.70 -3.57 18.89
N GLY A 125 -11.45 -2.31 19.29
CA GLY A 125 -12.38 -1.20 19.11
C GLY A 125 -12.70 -0.87 17.65
N ALA A 126 -11.74 -1.12 16.73
CA ALA A 126 -11.89 -0.88 15.30
C ALA A 126 -12.27 -2.15 14.50
N LYS A 127 -12.43 -3.29 15.18
CA LYS A 127 -12.64 -4.60 14.56
C LYS A 127 -11.61 -4.87 13.45
N LEU A 128 -10.34 -4.57 13.74
CA LEU A 128 -9.21 -4.78 12.87
C LEU A 128 -8.43 -5.98 13.38
N GLU A 129 -8.32 -7.02 12.56
CA GLU A 129 -7.44 -8.15 12.81
C GLU A 129 -6.83 -8.57 11.48
N ASP A 130 -5.50 -8.39 11.37
CA ASP A 130 -4.81 -8.65 10.12
C ASP A 130 -3.31 -8.87 10.32
N THR A 131 -2.63 -9.40 9.29
CA THR A 131 -1.17 -9.53 9.26
C THR A 131 -0.59 -8.50 8.27
N ILE A 132 0.19 -7.57 8.79
CA ILE A 132 0.72 -6.43 8.05
C ILE A 132 2.09 -6.76 7.47
N LEU A 133 2.24 -6.51 6.17
CA LEU A 133 3.49 -6.67 5.43
C LEU A 133 4.21 -5.33 5.21
N ARG A 134 3.46 -4.25 5.00
CA ARG A 134 4.02 -2.91 4.73
C ARG A 134 3.22 -1.84 5.46
N VAL A 135 3.96 -0.90 6.01
CA VAL A 135 3.41 0.32 6.64
C VAL A 135 3.81 1.51 5.78
N PHE A 136 2.85 2.33 5.40
CA PHE A 136 3.10 3.63 4.79
C PHE A 136 2.69 4.69 5.79
N VAL A 137 3.65 5.45 6.28
CA VAL A 137 3.41 6.56 7.20
C VAL A 137 3.19 7.82 6.36
N VAL A 138 1.98 8.33 6.36
CA VAL A 138 1.60 9.57 5.65
C VAL A 138 1.83 10.74 6.60
N MET A 139 2.71 11.65 6.22
CA MET A 139 3.15 12.81 7.01
C MET A 139 2.84 14.10 6.24
N PRO A 140 1.71 14.78 6.53
CA PRO A 140 1.38 16.06 5.91
C PRO A 140 2.45 17.11 6.17
N LYS A 141 2.86 17.87 5.13
CA LYS A 141 3.93 18.87 5.21
C LYS A 141 3.48 20.16 5.90
N ASN A 142 2.21 20.50 5.77
CA ASN A 142 1.62 21.74 6.30
C ASN A 142 1.13 21.64 7.76
N GLY A 143 1.13 20.45 8.35
CA GLY A 143 0.68 20.23 9.72
C GLY A 143 -0.82 20.38 9.96
N GLU A 144 -1.63 20.62 8.92
CA GLU A 144 -3.09 20.76 9.06
C GLU A 144 -3.77 19.47 9.52
N ARG A 145 -3.17 18.35 9.26
CA ARG A 145 -3.65 17.03 9.67
C ARG A 145 -2.56 16.26 10.39
N LYS A 146 -2.97 15.48 11.39
CA LYS A 146 -2.06 14.51 12.04
C LYS A 146 -1.63 13.43 11.04
N PRO A 147 -0.41 12.89 11.17
CA PRO A 147 0.00 11.71 10.43
C PRO A 147 -0.96 10.54 10.60
N TRP A 148 -1.07 9.70 9.59
CA TRP A 148 -1.91 8.51 9.56
C TRP A 148 -1.24 7.41 8.75
N LEU A 149 -1.80 6.18 8.76
CA LEU A 149 -1.17 5.04 8.11
C LEU A 149 -2.03 4.49 6.97
N ILE A 150 -1.30 4.02 5.96
CA ILE A 150 -1.82 3.09 4.98
C ILE A 150 -1.11 1.76 5.26
N LEU A 151 -1.86 0.69 5.49
CA LEU A 151 -1.33 -0.62 5.77
C LEU A 151 -1.65 -1.57 4.63
N HIS A 152 -0.66 -2.37 4.22
CA HIS A 152 -0.89 -3.50 3.33
C HIS A 152 -0.78 -4.80 4.11
N ASN A 153 -1.79 -5.64 3.98
CA ASN A 153 -1.86 -6.95 4.61
C ASN A 153 -1.40 -8.07 3.65
N GLN A 154 -1.38 -9.32 4.16
CA GLN A 154 -1.03 -10.50 3.37
C GLN A 154 -2.00 -10.79 2.21
N ARG A 155 -3.21 -10.23 2.23
CA ARG A 155 -4.20 -10.36 1.16
C ARG A 155 -4.12 -9.26 0.12
N GLU A 156 -3.05 -8.44 0.20
CA GLU A 156 -2.85 -7.24 -0.62
C GLU A 156 -3.99 -6.20 -0.49
N GLU A 157 -4.71 -6.24 0.62
CA GLU A 157 -5.74 -5.25 0.92
C GLU A 157 -5.11 -4.04 1.59
N THR A 158 -5.71 -2.87 1.33
CA THR A 158 -5.29 -1.59 1.88
C THR A 158 -6.20 -1.20 3.04
N LEU A 159 -5.60 -0.92 4.19
CA LEU A 159 -6.29 -0.43 5.38
C LEU A 159 -5.80 0.98 5.71
N LEU A 160 -6.74 1.91 5.93
CA LEU A 160 -6.44 3.28 6.32
C LEU A 160 -6.73 3.41 7.82
N VAL A 161 -5.69 3.74 8.61
CA VAL A 161 -5.82 3.75 10.06
C VAL A 161 -5.17 4.97 10.69
N GLU A 162 -5.72 5.40 11.81
CA GLU A 162 -5.14 6.43 12.68
C GLU A 162 -4.30 5.78 13.77
N PHE A 163 -3.34 6.53 14.29
CA PHE A 163 -2.46 6.11 15.37
C PHE A 163 -2.14 7.27 16.30
N THR A 164 -1.65 6.97 17.49
CA THR A 164 -1.43 7.97 18.55
C THR A 164 0.05 8.30 18.79
N LYS A 165 0.96 7.44 18.30
CA LYS A 165 2.40 7.64 18.46
C LYS A 165 2.87 8.86 17.65
N ASP A 166 3.79 9.64 18.22
CA ASP A 166 4.49 10.72 17.53
C ASP A 166 5.48 10.16 16.48
N VAL A 167 5.65 10.89 15.37
CA VAL A 167 6.54 10.51 14.25
C VAL A 167 7.93 11.17 14.33
N GLY A 168 8.26 11.84 15.43
CA GLY A 168 9.54 12.52 15.60
C GLY A 168 10.74 11.61 15.41
N ALA A 169 10.68 10.37 15.92
CA ALA A 169 11.73 9.37 15.73
C ALA A 169 11.90 8.99 14.25
N ILE A 170 10.82 8.89 13.47
CA ILE A 170 10.88 8.69 12.02
C ILE A 170 11.56 9.87 11.34
N HIS A 171 11.20 11.09 11.70
CA HIS A 171 11.84 12.29 11.14
C HIS A 171 13.35 12.29 11.38
N GLU A 172 13.82 11.84 12.55
CA GLU A 172 15.26 11.74 12.82
C GLU A 172 15.95 10.65 12.00
N LEU A 173 15.26 9.56 11.68
CA LEU A 173 15.79 8.48 10.84
C LEU A 173 15.93 8.88 9.37
N ILE A 174 15.01 9.69 8.86
CA ILE A 174 15.00 10.11 7.44
C ILE A 174 15.83 11.38 7.16
N LYS A 175 16.29 12.09 8.19
CA LYS A 175 17.18 13.25 8.05
C LYS A 175 18.65 12.89 7.86
N LYS A 176 19.02 11.65 8.20
CA LYS A 176 20.40 11.13 8.08
C LYS A 176 20.69 10.66 6.67
#